data_531ee0e99ca659621dd5fdb6facc9e86
#
_entry.id   531ee0e99ca659621dd5fdb6facc9e86
#
_cell.length_a   1.000
_cell.length_b   1.000
_cell.length_c   1.000
_cell.angle_alpha   90.00
_cell.angle_beta   90.00
_cell.angle_gamma   90.00
#
_symmetry.space_group_name_H-M   'P 1'
#
loop_
_entity.id
_entity.type
_entity.pdbx_description
1 polymer ?
#
loop_
_entity_poly.entity_id
_entity_poly.type
_entity_poly.pdbx_seq_one_letter_code
_entity_poly.pdbx_strand_id
1 'polypeptide(L)'
;MIQMRTYLNVADNSGAKIVQCIKVLGGSGRRTAAIGDIIVVAVKDALPNAAVKKGTVEKAVIVRSKKEFRRADGTYIRFDDNACVLIDAGSNPKGKRIFGPVARELREKDFMKIVSLAPEVL
;
A
#
# COMPACT_ATOMS: atom_id res chain seq x y z
N MET A 1 -12.12 -0.05 3.98
CA MET A 1 -11.35 -1.22 3.57
C MET A 1 -11.18 -1.21 2.06
N ILE A 2 -10.12 -1.80 1.59
CA ILE A 2 -9.76 -1.77 0.17
C ILE A 2 -10.36 -2.98 -0.51
N GLN A 3 -11.00 -2.74 -1.65
CA GLN A 3 -11.61 -3.80 -2.46
C GLN A 3 -11.29 -3.56 -3.93
N MET A 4 -11.73 -4.48 -4.81
CA MET A 4 -11.58 -4.28 -6.25
C MET A 4 -12.13 -2.93 -6.65
N ARG A 5 -11.44 -2.26 -7.56
CA ARG A 5 -11.75 -0.93 -8.11
C ARG A 5 -11.51 0.24 -7.16
N THR A 6 -11.02 0.02 -5.95
CA THR A 6 -10.63 1.13 -5.08
C THR A 6 -9.37 1.79 -5.64
N TYR A 7 -9.40 3.13 -5.72
CA TYR A 7 -8.22 3.91 -6.06
C TYR A 7 -7.39 4.19 -4.82
N LEU A 8 -6.06 4.12 -4.96
CA LEU A 8 -5.13 4.40 -3.87
C LEU A 8 -4.05 5.34 -4.35
N ASN A 9 -3.56 6.15 -3.43
CA ASN A 9 -2.35 6.93 -3.65
C ASN A 9 -1.13 6.04 -3.47
N VAL A 10 -0.07 6.31 -4.21
CA VAL A 10 1.19 5.61 -4.04
C VAL A 10 2.09 6.45 -3.13
N ALA A 11 2.52 5.86 -2.02
CA ALA A 11 3.26 6.56 -0.99
C ALA A 11 4.78 6.46 -1.16
N ASP A 12 5.25 6.01 -2.31
CA ASP A 12 6.68 5.88 -2.55
C ASP A 12 7.14 6.75 -3.73
N ASN A 13 8.44 6.76 -3.98
CA ASN A 13 9.04 7.53 -5.06
C ASN A 13 9.32 6.71 -6.32
N SER A 14 8.59 5.62 -6.54
CA SER A 14 8.73 4.79 -7.73
C SER A 14 8.29 5.50 -9.01
N GLY A 15 7.56 6.60 -8.88
CA GLY A 15 7.03 7.38 -10.00
C GLY A 15 5.55 7.16 -10.25
N ALA A 16 4.96 6.08 -9.76
CA ALA A 16 3.52 5.89 -9.82
C ALA A 16 2.85 6.84 -8.82
N LYS A 17 1.72 7.42 -9.20
CA LYS A 17 0.97 8.36 -8.35
C LYS A 17 -0.34 7.78 -7.87
N ILE A 18 -1.13 7.22 -8.77
CA ILE A 18 -2.45 6.67 -8.47
C ILE A 18 -2.53 5.28 -9.07
N VAL A 19 -3.02 4.34 -8.28
CA VAL A 19 -3.25 2.97 -8.72
C VAL A 19 -4.67 2.54 -8.36
N GLN A 20 -5.16 1.52 -9.04
CA GLN A 20 -6.46 0.93 -8.77
C GLN A 20 -6.29 -0.52 -8.39
N CYS A 21 -6.91 -0.93 -7.29
CA CYS A 21 -6.89 -2.32 -6.86
C CYS A 21 -7.69 -3.17 -7.86
N ILE A 22 -7.05 -4.21 -8.41
CA ILE A 22 -7.71 -5.14 -9.33
C ILE A 22 -7.91 -6.52 -8.72
N LYS A 23 -7.16 -6.86 -7.67
CA LYS A 23 -7.33 -8.14 -6.98
C LYS A 23 -6.81 -8.05 -5.56
N VAL A 24 -7.51 -8.68 -4.63
CA VAL A 24 -7.04 -8.84 -3.25
C VAL A 24 -6.46 -10.25 -3.11
N LEU A 25 -5.21 -10.35 -2.71
CA LEU A 25 -4.52 -11.62 -2.51
C LEU A 25 -4.73 -12.14 -1.08
N GLY A 26 -4.43 -13.40 -0.85
CA GLY A 26 -4.43 -13.99 0.49
C GLY A 26 -5.56 -14.96 0.78
N GLY A 27 -6.21 -15.49 -0.26
CA GLY A 27 -7.21 -16.52 -0.06
C GLY A 27 -8.27 -16.55 -1.14
N SER A 28 -8.85 -17.69 -1.36
CA SER A 28 -9.94 -17.85 -2.32
C SER A 28 -11.16 -17.05 -1.86
N GLY A 29 -11.70 -16.24 -2.75
CA GLY A 29 -12.90 -15.44 -2.49
C GLY A 29 -12.70 -14.26 -1.55
N ARG A 30 -11.47 -13.90 -1.24
CA ARG A 30 -11.20 -12.72 -0.41
C ARG A 30 -11.62 -11.46 -1.15
N ARG A 31 -12.44 -10.62 -0.49
CA ARG A 31 -13.03 -9.44 -1.11
C ARG A 31 -12.44 -8.12 -0.66
N THR A 32 -11.91 -8.06 0.56
CA THR A 32 -11.41 -6.81 1.12
C THR A 32 -10.01 -7.00 1.67
N ALA A 33 -9.25 -5.90 1.66
CA ALA A 33 -7.89 -5.86 2.19
C ALA A 33 -7.79 -4.74 3.21
N ALA A 34 -6.94 -4.96 4.21
CA ALA A 34 -6.64 -4.00 5.26
C ALA A 34 -5.16 -3.67 5.22
N ILE A 35 -4.71 -2.81 6.14
CA ILE A 35 -3.31 -2.42 6.25
C ILE A 35 -2.43 -3.66 6.44
N GLY A 36 -1.36 -3.75 5.66
CA GLY A 36 -0.45 -4.89 5.67
C GLY A 36 -0.82 -6.01 4.72
N ASP A 37 -1.95 -5.92 4.05
CA ASP A 37 -2.34 -6.91 3.05
C ASP A 37 -1.73 -6.56 1.69
N ILE A 38 -1.43 -7.58 0.91
CA ILE A 38 -0.90 -7.43 -0.44
C ILE A 38 -2.04 -7.47 -1.44
N ILE A 39 -2.03 -6.53 -2.36
CA ILE A 39 -3.01 -6.45 -3.44
C ILE A 39 -2.29 -6.36 -4.78
N VAL A 40 -3.02 -6.67 -5.85
CA VAL A 40 -2.56 -6.41 -7.22
C VAL A 40 -3.22 -5.14 -7.70
N VAL A 41 -2.44 -4.23 -8.25
CA VAL A 41 -2.90 -2.91 -8.69
C VAL A 41 -2.53 -2.65 -10.13
N ALA A 42 -3.34 -1.83 -10.80
CA ALA A 42 -3.01 -1.27 -12.11
C ALA A 42 -2.63 0.19 -11.94
N VAL A 43 -1.52 0.61 -12.53
CA VAL A 43 -1.05 1.99 -12.45
C VAL A 43 -1.90 2.85 -13.37
N LYS A 44 -2.61 3.81 -12.80
CA LYS A 44 -3.51 4.71 -13.53
C LYS A 44 -2.89 6.07 -13.83
N ASP A 45 -1.94 6.50 -13.02
CA ASP A 45 -1.22 7.74 -13.22
C ASP A 45 0.21 7.58 -12.73
N ALA A 46 1.17 8.04 -13.52
CA ALA A 46 2.59 7.95 -13.20
C ALA A 46 3.33 9.11 -13.83
N LEU A 47 4.48 9.46 -13.25
CA LEU A 47 5.36 10.46 -13.81
C LEU A 47 5.96 9.96 -15.13
N PRO A 48 6.17 10.86 -16.11
CA PRO A 48 6.90 10.48 -17.32
C PRO A 48 8.34 10.07 -16.97
N ASN A 49 8.86 9.09 -17.68
CA ASN A 49 10.21 8.55 -17.47
C ASN A 49 10.42 7.88 -16.09
N ALA A 50 9.34 7.51 -15.41
CA ALA A 50 9.46 6.78 -14.16
C ALA A 50 9.82 5.31 -14.41
N ALA A 51 10.36 4.67 -13.37
CA ALA A 51 10.62 3.22 -13.41
C ALA A 51 9.34 2.42 -13.55
N VAL A 52 8.26 2.89 -12.93
CA VAL A 52 6.93 2.30 -13.04
C VAL A 52 6.11 3.14 -13.99
N LYS A 53 5.59 2.53 -15.03
CA LYS A 53 4.86 3.23 -16.09
C LYS A 53 3.36 3.04 -15.97
N LYS A 54 2.61 4.04 -16.47
CA LYS A 54 1.15 3.97 -16.57
C LYS A 54 0.72 2.73 -17.34
N GLY A 55 -0.30 2.06 -16.84
CA GLY A 55 -0.86 0.87 -17.47
C GLY A 55 -0.24 -0.45 -17.04
N THR A 56 0.84 -0.42 -16.27
CA THR A 56 1.47 -1.65 -15.76
C THR A 56 0.68 -2.23 -14.59
N VAL A 57 0.86 -3.53 -14.36
CA VAL A 57 0.25 -4.24 -13.23
C VAL A 57 1.35 -4.58 -12.24
N GLU A 58 1.14 -4.20 -10.99
CA GLU A 58 2.14 -4.34 -9.93
C GLU A 58 1.50 -4.91 -8.67
N LYS A 59 2.35 -5.46 -7.79
CA LYS A 59 1.93 -5.81 -6.43
C LYS A 59 2.19 -4.64 -5.50
N ALA A 60 1.31 -4.46 -4.52
CA ALA A 60 1.43 -3.39 -3.54
C ALA A 60 0.95 -3.87 -2.18
N VAL A 61 1.48 -3.24 -1.13
CA VAL A 61 1.03 -3.44 0.24
C VAL A 61 0.34 -2.17 0.72
N ILE A 62 -0.79 -2.33 1.40
CA ILE A 62 -1.57 -1.21 1.92
C ILE A 62 -0.89 -0.68 3.18
N VAL A 63 -0.54 0.61 3.18
CA VAL A 63 0.14 1.26 4.32
C VAL A 63 -0.76 2.23 5.06
N ARG A 64 -1.78 2.76 4.42
CA ARG A 64 -2.77 3.66 5.03
C ARG A 64 -4.17 3.30 4.55
N SER A 65 -5.16 3.50 5.40
CA SER A 65 -6.57 3.28 5.06
C SER A 65 -7.42 4.42 5.64
N LYS A 66 -8.35 4.90 4.83
CA LYS A 66 -9.33 5.90 5.25
C LYS A 66 -10.34 5.34 6.26
N LYS A 67 -10.68 4.07 6.12
CA LYS A 67 -11.56 3.38 7.04
C LYS A 67 -10.80 3.06 8.32
N GLU A 68 -11.36 3.42 9.47
CA GLU A 68 -10.74 3.08 10.74
C GLU A 68 -10.67 1.56 10.94
N PHE A 69 -9.60 1.11 11.59
CA PHE A 69 -9.50 -0.27 12.01
C PHE A 69 -9.10 -0.35 13.48
N ARG A 70 -9.51 -1.42 14.12
CA ARG A 70 -9.25 -1.65 15.55
C ARG A 70 -7.89 -2.32 15.71
N ARG A 71 -7.09 -1.77 16.60
CA ARG A 71 -5.80 -2.36 16.99
C ARG A 71 -5.98 -3.38 18.10
N ALA A 72 -4.97 -4.21 18.30
CA ALA A 72 -4.98 -5.24 19.33
C ALA A 72 -5.19 -4.69 20.75
N ASP A 73 -4.74 -3.45 21.00
CA ASP A 73 -4.90 -2.77 22.29
C ASP A 73 -6.28 -2.11 22.47
N GLY A 74 -7.18 -2.25 21.52
CA GLY A 74 -8.52 -1.69 21.57
C GLY A 74 -8.66 -0.28 21.02
N THR A 75 -7.56 0.37 20.63
CA THR A 75 -7.62 1.69 20.00
C THR A 75 -7.97 1.57 18.53
N TYR A 76 -8.41 2.68 17.94
CA TYR A 76 -8.72 2.77 16.52
C TYR A 76 -7.75 3.75 15.85
N ILE A 77 -7.40 3.48 14.61
CA ILE A 77 -6.61 4.38 13.79
C ILE A 77 -7.24 4.49 12.42
N ARG A 78 -7.19 5.69 11.86
CA ARG A 78 -7.57 5.97 10.46
C ARG A 78 -6.65 7.04 9.92
N PHE A 79 -6.52 7.03 8.60
CA PHE A 79 -5.72 8.02 7.88
C PHE A 79 -6.60 8.86 6.97
N ASP A 80 -6.05 9.94 6.43
CA ASP A 80 -6.81 10.83 5.54
C ASP A 80 -7.02 10.25 4.15
N ASP A 81 -6.24 9.27 3.77
CA ASP A 81 -6.30 8.66 2.44
C ASP A 81 -6.07 7.15 2.50
N ASN A 82 -6.35 6.50 1.38
CA ASN A 82 -5.92 5.12 1.13
C ASN A 82 -4.60 5.19 0.38
N ALA A 83 -3.57 4.54 0.88
CA ALA A 83 -2.27 4.56 0.25
C ALA A 83 -1.61 3.19 0.29
N CYS A 84 -0.78 2.95 -0.71
CA CYS A 84 -0.03 1.71 -0.83
C CYS A 84 1.41 2.01 -1.22
N VAL A 85 2.26 1.02 -1.06
CA VAL A 85 3.66 1.03 -1.50
C VAL A 85 3.84 -0.13 -2.46
N LEU A 86 4.41 0.15 -3.63
CA LEU A 86 4.68 -0.89 -4.62
C LEU A 86 5.82 -1.77 -4.14
N ILE A 87 5.66 -3.07 -4.27
CA ILE A 87 6.63 -4.07 -3.82
C ILE A 87 7.02 -4.99 -4.98
N ASP A 88 8.20 -5.58 -4.85
CA ASP A 88 8.66 -6.61 -5.77
C ASP A 88 8.27 -8.03 -5.29
N ALA A 89 8.73 -9.06 -5.99
CA ALA A 89 8.40 -10.44 -5.64
C ALA A 89 8.94 -10.86 -4.26
N GLY A 90 9.98 -10.19 -3.76
CA GLY A 90 10.55 -10.44 -2.43
C GLY A 90 9.94 -9.59 -1.33
N SER A 91 8.82 -8.95 -1.58
CA SER A 91 8.14 -8.06 -0.63
C SER A 91 8.98 -6.83 -0.22
N ASN A 92 9.94 -6.45 -1.05
CA ASN A 92 10.75 -5.26 -0.84
C ASN A 92 10.12 -4.08 -1.57
N PRO A 93 10.17 -2.86 -1.00
CA PRO A 93 9.63 -1.70 -1.69
C PRO A 93 10.43 -1.41 -2.96
N LYS A 94 9.76 -1.05 -4.04
CA LYS A 94 10.39 -0.67 -5.29
C LYS A 94 11.05 0.70 -5.21
N GLY A 95 10.43 1.62 -4.48
CA GLY A 95 10.99 2.93 -4.24
C GLY A 95 11.97 2.92 -3.07
N LYS A 96 12.81 3.93 -3.01
CA LYS A 96 13.79 4.09 -1.93
C LYS A 96 13.30 5.03 -0.83
N ARG A 97 12.17 5.67 -1.03
CA ARG A 97 11.65 6.70 -0.14
C ARG A 97 10.15 6.54 0.02
N ILE A 98 9.67 6.72 1.24
CA ILE A 98 8.25 6.64 1.57
C ILE A 98 7.77 8.03 1.97
N PHE A 99 6.61 8.43 1.49
CA PHE A 99 5.99 9.72 1.78
C PHE A 99 4.84 9.54 2.76
N GLY A 100 4.83 10.35 3.80
CA GLY A 100 3.78 10.35 4.80
C GLY A 100 3.88 9.21 5.80
N PRO A 101 2.92 9.13 6.74
CA PRO A 101 2.95 8.12 7.79
C PRO A 101 2.56 6.75 7.27
N VAL A 102 3.02 5.72 7.96
CA VAL A 102 2.56 4.33 7.75
C VAL A 102 2.12 3.76 9.09
N ALA A 103 1.26 2.75 9.03
CA ALA A 103 0.80 2.09 10.25
C ALA A 103 1.87 1.13 10.77
N ARG A 104 2.02 1.08 12.09
CA ARG A 104 3.02 0.20 12.74
C ARG A 104 2.72 -1.29 12.57
N GLU A 105 1.50 -1.66 12.22
CA GLU A 105 1.12 -3.04 11.96
C GLU A 105 1.93 -3.69 10.84
N LEU A 106 2.58 -2.91 9.99
CA LEU A 106 3.45 -3.43 8.95
C LEU A 106 4.65 -4.21 9.53
N ARG A 107 5.09 -3.92 10.74
CA ARG A 107 6.14 -4.69 11.41
C ARG A 107 5.74 -6.13 11.64
N GLU A 108 4.51 -6.34 12.05
CA GLU A 108 3.98 -7.66 12.35
C GLU A 108 3.77 -8.50 11.10
N LYS A 109 3.70 -7.84 9.94
CA LYS A 109 3.47 -8.47 8.65
C LYS A 109 4.74 -8.59 7.81
N ASP A 110 5.90 -8.43 8.42
CA ASP A 110 7.23 -8.59 7.79
C ASP A 110 7.58 -7.54 6.74
N PHE A 111 7.03 -6.33 6.88
CA PHE A 111 7.39 -5.22 6.01
C PHE A 111 8.32 -4.23 6.70
N MET A 112 9.36 -4.74 7.33
CA MET A 112 10.31 -3.93 8.11
C MET A 112 11.03 -2.88 7.27
N LYS A 113 11.33 -3.17 6.01
CA LYS A 113 12.00 -2.19 5.14
C LYS A 113 11.13 -0.97 4.89
N ILE A 114 9.82 -1.17 4.73
CA ILE A 114 8.89 -0.07 4.57
C ILE A 114 8.83 0.77 5.84
N VAL A 115 8.76 0.13 6.99
CA VAL A 115 8.73 0.82 8.27
C VAL A 115 10.01 1.63 8.49
N SER A 116 11.17 1.09 8.13
CA SER A 116 12.45 1.78 8.30
C SER A 116 12.60 2.98 7.36
N LEU A 117 11.97 2.95 6.19
CA LEU A 117 12.02 4.06 5.23
C LEU A 117 10.97 5.13 5.50
N ALA A 118 9.95 4.83 6.29
CA ALA A 118 8.86 5.76 6.52
C ALA A 118 9.30 6.92 7.41
N PRO A 119 8.89 8.16 7.10
CA PRO A 119 9.23 9.31 7.94
C PRO A 119 8.50 9.30 9.28
N GLU A 120 7.36 8.64 9.35
CA GLU A 120 6.57 8.57 10.57
C GLU A 120 5.84 7.24 10.62
N VAL A 121 5.82 6.61 11.79
CA VAL A 121 5.13 5.33 12.01
C VAL A 121 4.09 5.52 13.10
N LEU A 122 2.85 5.39 12.74
CA LEU A 122 1.71 5.55 13.64
C LEU A 122 1.07 4.17 13.89
#